data_2f57284abfdb87516b569d04098eee48
#
_entry.id   2f57284abfdb87516b569d04098eee48
#
_cell.length_a   1.000
_cell.length_b   1.000
_cell.length_c   1.000
_cell.angle_alpha   90.00
_cell.angle_beta   90.00
_cell.angle_gamma   90.00
#
_symmetry.space_group_name_H-M   'P 1'
#
loop_
_entity.id
_entity.type
_entity.pdbx_description
1 polymer ?
#
loop_
_entity_poly.entity_id
_entity_poly.type
_entity_poly.pdbx_seq_one_letter_code
_entity_poly.pdbx_strand_id
1 'polypeptide(L)'
;VLLVSVVAIPVVAIVGTIYNSPFAIFLPPLEDGDTVTTVASAYVADFNREVNELKSNHTGYDDGKIVYVGYEGEGNPSNYYDILAIYMVKYGVGDTATIMNDTSRGWLKSVVDDMCTYTTSSGSETETVENEDGTTTTTTTTYLYVNVTLKSCYTMANEYGFTQEQMDLLVDFMSPENLAILGYSPGGGGGDPGVCSLTEAEIQADGAAKDACDFALHRVGYPYSQDLRHSGTHFDCSSLVYYAWLDAGVDISYGGATTAGYEAQGLANAGKTTVYEDMQPGDLIFFSYEETDGYLDISHVGIYVRNGKMVDARGTAYGVVYRDVPPNTGAIVMIGRPN
;
A
#
# COMPACT_ATOMS: atom_id res chain seq x y z
N VAL A 1 -37.70 -0.98 -37.19
CA VAL A 1 -38.15 -0.92 -35.79
C VAL A 1 -37.63 -2.12 -35.00
N LEU A 2 -37.54 -3.33 -35.59
CA LEU A 2 -37.07 -4.53 -34.86
C LEU A 2 -35.57 -4.55 -34.59
N LEU A 3 -34.76 -3.86 -35.42
CA LEU A 3 -33.29 -3.84 -35.28
C LEU A 3 -32.82 -2.95 -34.10
N VAL A 4 -33.57 -1.90 -33.79
CA VAL A 4 -33.23 -0.99 -32.68
C VAL A 4 -33.49 -1.62 -31.31
N SER A 5 -34.54 -2.46 -31.22
CA SER A 5 -34.87 -3.17 -29.97
C SER A 5 -33.87 -4.27 -29.59
N VAL A 6 -33.25 -4.91 -30.56
CA VAL A 6 -32.28 -6.00 -30.32
C VAL A 6 -30.91 -5.47 -29.81
N VAL A 7 -30.54 -4.24 -30.18
CA VAL A 7 -29.29 -3.60 -29.71
C VAL A 7 -29.50 -2.88 -28.36
N ALA A 8 -30.69 -2.32 -28.12
CA ALA A 8 -30.96 -1.60 -26.87
C ALA A 8 -31.03 -2.51 -25.63
N ILE A 9 -31.57 -3.72 -25.75
CA ILE A 9 -31.71 -4.66 -24.62
C ILE A 9 -30.37 -5.05 -24.00
N PRO A 10 -29.33 -5.47 -24.76
CA PRO A 10 -28.05 -5.80 -24.15
C PRO A 10 -27.35 -4.58 -23.54
N VAL A 11 -27.45 -3.40 -24.12
CA VAL A 11 -26.84 -2.17 -23.54
C VAL A 11 -27.50 -1.79 -22.22
N VAL A 12 -28.83 -1.83 -22.15
CA VAL A 12 -29.57 -1.56 -20.89
C VAL A 12 -29.26 -2.60 -19.82
N ALA A 13 -29.12 -3.88 -20.21
CA ALA A 13 -28.74 -4.94 -19.28
C ALA A 13 -27.30 -4.76 -18.74
N ILE A 14 -26.35 -4.38 -19.58
CA ILE A 14 -24.96 -4.12 -19.18
C ILE A 14 -24.90 -2.91 -18.22
N VAL A 15 -25.53 -1.81 -18.58
CA VAL A 15 -25.59 -0.61 -17.74
C VAL A 15 -26.24 -0.94 -16.39
N GLY A 16 -27.38 -1.64 -16.39
CA GLY A 16 -28.05 -2.07 -15.16
C GLY A 16 -27.18 -2.99 -14.29
N THR A 17 -26.36 -3.84 -14.89
CA THR A 17 -25.41 -4.70 -14.15
C THR A 17 -24.32 -3.87 -13.47
N ILE A 18 -23.77 -2.88 -14.15
CA ILE A 18 -22.72 -2.01 -13.58
C ILE A 18 -23.28 -1.16 -12.42
N TYR A 19 -24.47 -0.57 -12.56
CA TYR A 19 -25.11 0.19 -11.49
C TYR A 19 -25.45 -0.67 -10.26
N ASN A 20 -25.55 -1.98 -10.40
CA ASN A 20 -25.76 -2.92 -9.30
C ASN A 20 -24.45 -3.62 -8.86
N SER A 21 -23.32 -2.98 -9.06
CA SER A 21 -21.99 -3.48 -8.67
C SER A 21 -21.19 -2.40 -7.92
N PRO A 22 -20.10 -2.75 -7.23
CA PRO A 22 -19.18 -1.78 -6.62
C PRO A 22 -18.62 -0.74 -7.61
N PHE A 23 -18.65 -1.05 -8.90
CA PHE A 23 -18.17 -0.17 -9.97
C PHE A 23 -19.17 0.94 -10.37
N ALA A 24 -20.35 0.99 -9.74
CA ALA A 24 -21.32 2.07 -9.94
C ALA A 24 -20.74 3.47 -9.64
N ILE A 25 -19.80 3.56 -8.71
CA ILE A 25 -19.13 4.82 -8.33
C ILE A 25 -18.39 5.49 -9.51
N PHE A 26 -18.00 4.71 -10.53
CA PHE A 26 -17.32 5.22 -11.72
C PHE A 26 -18.29 5.80 -12.78
N LEU A 27 -19.59 5.67 -12.55
CA LEU A 27 -20.62 6.20 -13.44
C LEU A 27 -21.19 7.51 -12.90
N PRO A 28 -21.73 8.37 -13.77
CA PRO A 28 -22.48 9.54 -13.31
C PRO A 28 -23.66 9.11 -12.41
N PRO A 29 -23.94 9.82 -11.31
CA PRO A 29 -25.10 9.53 -10.48
C PRO A 29 -26.38 9.67 -11.30
N LEU A 30 -27.37 8.80 -11.03
CA LEU A 30 -28.67 8.81 -11.72
C LEU A 30 -29.63 9.89 -11.21
N GLU A 31 -29.37 10.41 -10.02
CA GLU A 31 -30.19 11.40 -9.33
C GLU A 31 -29.30 12.50 -8.71
N ASP A 32 -29.89 13.65 -8.41
CA ASP A 32 -29.20 14.71 -7.67
C ASP A 32 -29.10 14.35 -6.18
N GLY A 33 -27.93 14.57 -5.58
CA GLY A 33 -27.70 14.31 -4.17
C GLY A 33 -26.22 14.20 -3.83
N ASP A 34 -25.93 13.99 -2.53
CA ASP A 34 -24.56 13.78 -2.09
C ASP A 34 -24.07 12.39 -2.49
N THR A 35 -22.96 12.36 -3.19
CA THR A 35 -22.31 11.12 -3.65
C THR A 35 -21.44 10.49 -2.57
N VAL A 36 -21.09 9.21 -2.74
CA VAL A 36 -20.14 8.51 -1.87
C VAL A 36 -18.82 9.27 -1.78
N THR A 37 -18.30 9.75 -2.91
CA THR A 37 -17.05 10.51 -2.98
C THR A 37 -17.13 11.83 -2.20
N THR A 38 -18.22 12.56 -2.31
CA THR A 38 -18.44 13.83 -1.60
C THR A 38 -18.50 13.60 -0.09
N VAL A 39 -19.26 12.60 0.34
CA VAL A 39 -19.43 12.29 1.78
C VAL A 39 -18.15 11.73 2.38
N ALA A 40 -17.44 10.83 1.67
CA ALA A 40 -16.14 10.30 2.11
C ALA A 40 -15.12 11.43 2.28
N SER A 41 -15.04 12.36 1.31
CA SER A 41 -14.16 13.54 1.41
C SER A 41 -14.47 14.37 2.65
N ALA A 42 -15.75 14.58 2.97
CA ALA A 42 -16.15 15.34 4.15
C ALA A 42 -15.72 14.63 5.45
N TYR A 43 -15.93 13.32 5.56
CA TYR A 43 -15.54 12.56 6.76
C TYR A 43 -14.02 12.49 6.95
N VAL A 44 -13.26 12.32 5.87
CA VAL A 44 -11.78 12.36 5.93
C VAL A 44 -11.29 13.76 6.30
N ALA A 45 -11.92 14.81 5.78
CA ALA A 45 -11.59 16.19 6.15
C ALA A 45 -11.90 16.47 7.63
N ASP A 46 -13.00 15.95 8.16
CA ASP A 46 -13.36 16.05 9.57
C ASP A 46 -12.34 15.36 10.47
N PHE A 47 -11.92 14.15 10.12
CA PHE A 47 -10.85 13.42 10.82
C PHE A 47 -9.53 14.21 10.81
N ASN A 48 -9.11 14.70 9.65
CA ASN A 48 -7.88 15.49 9.54
C ASN A 48 -7.95 16.80 10.32
N ARG A 49 -9.13 17.43 10.39
CA ARG A 49 -9.33 18.62 11.21
C ARG A 49 -9.15 18.31 12.70
N GLU A 50 -9.74 17.21 13.19
CA GLU A 50 -9.61 16.76 14.58
C GLU A 50 -8.15 16.49 14.95
N VAL A 51 -7.41 15.77 14.11
CA VAL A 51 -5.97 15.50 14.28
C VAL A 51 -5.16 16.80 14.35
N ASN A 52 -5.44 17.77 13.48
CA ASN A 52 -4.75 19.06 13.47
C ASN A 52 -5.12 19.94 14.68
N GLU A 53 -6.35 19.88 15.16
CA GLU A 53 -6.77 20.56 16.38
C GLU A 53 -6.04 20.00 17.61
N LEU A 54 -5.89 18.68 17.70
CA LEU A 54 -5.11 18.02 18.76
C LEU A 54 -3.63 18.42 18.71
N LYS A 55 -3.01 18.40 17.51
CA LYS A 55 -1.65 18.90 17.33
C LYS A 55 -1.50 20.35 17.83
N SER A 56 -2.46 21.21 17.48
CA SER A 56 -2.41 22.63 17.81
C SER A 56 -2.66 22.90 19.30
N ASN A 57 -3.43 22.03 19.97
CA ASN A 57 -3.74 22.12 21.39
C ASN A 57 -2.78 21.28 22.24
N HIS A 58 -1.48 21.54 22.12
CA HIS A 58 -0.41 20.83 22.82
C HIS A 58 -0.14 21.36 24.25
N THR A 59 -1.19 21.68 25.00
CA THR A 59 -1.06 22.26 26.34
C THR A 59 -0.16 21.42 27.25
N GLY A 60 0.90 22.05 27.79
CA GLY A 60 1.88 21.38 28.64
C GLY A 60 3.11 20.81 27.90
N TYR A 61 3.19 21.03 26.61
CA TYR A 61 4.34 20.69 25.75
C TYR A 61 4.80 21.94 24.99
N ASP A 62 6.04 21.92 24.51
CA ASP A 62 6.61 23.02 23.72
C ASP A 62 5.99 23.08 22.32
N ASP A 63 5.67 21.90 21.71
CA ASP A 63 5.05 21.80 20.39
C ASP A 63 4.21 20.52 20.25
N GLY A 64 3.39 20.44 19.17
CA GLY A 64 2.63 19.27 18.76
C GLY A 64 3.14 18.72 17.43
N LYS A 65 3.21 17.38 17.30
CA LYS A 65 3.71 16.70 16.11
C LYS A 65 2.78 15.56 15.67
N ILE A 66 2.38 15.56 14.39
CA ILE A 66 1.65 14.42 13.81
C ILE A 66 2.68 13.39 13.33
N VAL A 67 2.45 12.14 13.70
CA VAL A 67 3.24 10.99 13.27
C VAL A 67 2.30 9.97 12.64
N TYR A 68 2.50 9.66 11.37
CA TYR A 68 1.75 8.60 10.70
C TYR A 68 2.43 7.25 10.95
N VAL A 69 1.73 6.36 11.66
CA VAL A 69 2.26 5.06 12.07
C VAL A 69 2.46 4.17 10.84
N GLY A 70 3.71 3.71 10.67
CA GLY A 70 4.07 2.85 9.52
C GLY A 70 4.28 3.59 8.20
N TYR A 71 4.26 4.92 8.21
CA TYR A 71 4.57 5.77 7.06
C TYR A 71 5.88 6.53 7.30
N GLU A 72 6.82 6.39 6.38
CA GLU A 72 8.13 7.05 6.42
C GLU A 72 8.35 7.86 5.13
N GLY A 73 7.45 8.81 4.85
CA GLY A 73 7.52 9.67 3.68
C GLY A 73 7.43 11.15 4.03
N GLU A 74 7.75 12.03 3.08
CA GLU A 74 7.43 13.45 3.18
C GLU A 74 5.97 13.68 2.78
N GLY A 75 5.24 14.49 3.55
CA GLY A 75 3.85 14.87 3.30
C GLY A 75 2.84 14.17 4.21
N ASN A 76 1.58 14.30 3.86
CA ASN A 76 0.46 13.72 4.61
C ASN A 76 -0.15 12.56 3.82
N PRO A 77 0.02 11.31 4.26
CA PRO A 77 -0.61 10.17 3.60
C PRO A 77 -2.13 10.28 3.69
N SER A 78 -2.83 9.62 2.78
CA SER A 78 -4.29 9.54 2.75
C SER A 78 -4.72 8.14 2.33
N ASN A 79 -5.72 7.59 3.00
CA ASN A 79 -6.37 6.34 2.62
C ASN A 79 -7.77 6.56 2.02
N TYR A 80 -8.01 7.71 1.40
CA TYR A 80 -9.30 8.09 0.84
C TYR A 80 -9.84 7.07 -0.16
N TYR A 81 -9.01 6.62 -1.11
CA TYR A 81 -9.41 5.64 -2.12
C TYR A 81 -9.60 4.25 -1.53
N ASP A 82 -8.82 3.89 -0.50
CA ASP A 82 -9.00 2.66 0.27
C ASP A 82 -10.36 2.62 0.97
N ILE A 83 -10.78 3.73 1.56
CA ILE A 83 -12.10 3.90 2.18
C ILE A 83 -13.20 3.72 1.14
N LEU A 84 -13.09 4.36 -0.03
CA LEU A 84 -14.05 4.19 -1.13
C LEU A 84 -14.14 2.73 -1.56
N ALA A 85 -13.01 2.07 -1.76
CA ALA A 85 -12.94 0.68 -2.20
C ALA A 85 -13.63 -0.26 -1.19
N ILE A 86 -13.28 -0.15 0.09
CA ILE A 86 -13.90 -0.95 1.16
C ILE A 86 -15.39 -0.71 1.25
N TYR A 87 -15.82 0.56 1.23
CA TYR A 87 -17.24 0.88 1.29
C TYR A 87 -17.99 0.28 0.10
N MET A 88 -17.48 0.47 -1.12
CA MET A 88 -18.14 0.02 -2.34
C MET A 88 -18.20 -1.51 -2.43
N VAL A 89 -17.13 -2.22 -2.12
CA VAL A 89 -17.12 -3.69 -2.15
C VAL A 89 -18.01 -4.29 -1.06
N LYS A 90 -18.11 -3.65 0.09
CA LYS A 90 -18.90 -4.17 1.23
C LYS A 90 -20.39 -3.80 1.14
N TYR A 91 -20.70 -2.59 0.70
CA TYR A 91 -22.05 -1.99 0.78
C TYR A 91 -22.55 -1.42 -0.55
N GLY A 92 -21.70 -1.24 -1.54
CA GLY A 92 -21.96 -0.53 -2.78
C GLY A 92 -22.78 -1.31 -3.81
N VAL A 93 -23.93 -1.89 -3.39
CA VAL A 93 -24.83 -2.64 -4.28
C VAL A 93 -26.19 -1.94 -4.35
N GLY A 94 -26.70 -1.70 -5.57
CA GLY A 94 -27.99 -1.09 -5.81
C GLY A 94 -28.01 0.44 -5.71
N ASP A 95 -29.19 1.02 -5.50
CA ASP A 95 -29.45 2.48 -5.49
C ASP A 95 -28.62 3.25 -4.45
N THR A 96 -28.12 2.57 -3.43
CA THR A 96 -27.26 3.16 -2.37
C THR A 96 -25.81 3.31 -2.77
N ALA A 97 -25.42 2.82 -3.94
CA ALA A 97 -24.04 2.83 -4.40
C ALA A 97 -23.52 4.23 -4.79
N THR A 98 -24.40 5.12 -5.23
CA THR A 98 -24.00 6.42 -5.79
C THR A 98 -24.54 7.61 -5.01
N ILE A 99 -25.77 7.56 -4.49
CA ILE A 99 -26.41 8.63 -3.71
C ILE A 99 -26.59 8.18 -2.26
N MET A 100 -26.12 8.99 -1.34
CA MET A 100 -26.06 8.67 0.07
C MET A 100 -27.35 9.08 0.83
N ASN A 101 -27.98 8.11 1.47
CA ASN A 101 -29.01 8.33 2.49
C ASN A 101 -28.41 8.20 3.91
N ASP A 102 -29.20 8.43 4.95
CA ASP A 102 -28.74 8.40 6.34
C ASP A 102 -28.14 7.03 6.72
N THR A 103 -28.68 5.93 6.22
CA THR A 103 -28.19 4.58 6.50
C THR A 103 -26.83 4.35 5.82
N SER A 104 -26.70 4.65 4.55
CA SER A 104 -25.45 4.48 3.80
C SER A 104 -24.36 5.42 4.30
N ARG A 105 -24.72 6.65 4.74
CA ARG A 105 -23.79 7.55 5.45
C ARG A 105 -23.28 6.97 6.75
N GLY A 106 -24.14 6.30 7.52
CA GLY A 106 -23.75 5.59 8.75
C GLY A 106 -22.77 4.47 8.48
N TRP A 107 -22.98 3.69 7.41
CA TRP A 107 -22.03 2.63 7.01
C TRP A 107 -20.68 3.20 6.57
N LEU A 108 -20.70 4.26 5.75
CA LEU A 108 -19.46 4.92 5.32
C LEU A 108 -18.70 5.53 6.51
N LYS A 109 -19.42 6.16 7.45
CA LYS A 109 -18.80 6.69 8.67
C LYS A 109 -18.13 5.59 9.48
N SER A 110 -18.78 4.42 9.62
CA SER A 110 -18.19 3.27 10.30
C SER A 110 -16.90 2.80 9.62
N VAL A 111 -16.89 2.75 8.28
CA VAL A 111 -15.67 2.40 7.53
C VAL A 111 -14.56 3.42 7.78
N VAL A 112 -14.87 4.72 7.76
CA VAL A 112 -13.88 5.77 8.06
C VAL A 112 -13.33 5.63 9.48
N ASP A 113 -14.21 5.40 10.48
CA ASP A 113 -13.80 5.26 11.89
C ASP A 113 -12.95 4.02 12.14
N ASP A 114 -13.20 2.93 11.41
CA ASP A 114 -12.41 1.70 11.49
C ASP A 114 -11.04 1.83 10.78
N MET A 115 -10.96 2.67 9.75
CA MET A 115 -9.77 2.83 8.90
C MET A 115 -8.88 4.02 9.29
N CYS A 116 -9.44 5.03 9.96
CA CYS A 116 -8.74 6.25 10.38
C CYS A 116 -8.80 6.38 11.90
N THR A 117 -7.69 6.13 12.57
CA THR A 117 -7.61 6.21 14.03
C THR A 117 -6.39 7.01 14.46
N TYR A 118 -6.42 7.51 15.69
CA TYR A 118 -5.24 8.13 16.30
C TYR A 118 -5.12 7.79 17.78
N THR A 119 -3.90 7.92 18.29
CA THR A 119 -3.58 7.93 19.72
C THR A 119 -2.64 9.09 20.02
N THR A 120 -2.57 9.50 21.27
CA THR A 120 -1.63 10.53 21.69
C THR A 120 -0.55 9.95 22.58
N SER A 121 0.67 10.48 22.46
CA SER A 121 1.80 10.16 23.33
C SER A 121 2.65 11.41 23.55
N SER A 122 3.58 11.36 24.48
CA SER A 122 4.51 12.46 24.75
C SER A 122 5.94 11.99 24.65
N GLY A 123 6.84 12.92 24.27
CA GLY A 123 8.26 12.66 24.22
C GLY A 123 9.07 13.94 24.12
N SER A 124 10.38 13.81 23.96
CA SER A 124 11.28 14.94 23.75
C SER A 124 12.31 14.62 22.69
N GLU A 125 12.64 15.61 21.88
CA GLU A 125 13.73 15.55 20.89
C GLU A 125 14.83 16.52 21.35
N THR A 126 16.08 16.10 21.19
CA THR A 126 17.25 16.91 21.56
C THR A 126 18.08 17.17 20.32
N GLU A 127 18.26 18.43 19.99
CA GLU A 127 19.08 18.89 18.89
C GLU A 127 20.35 19.55 19.44
N THR A 128 21.50 19.22 18.87
CA THR A 128 22.78 19.85 19.21
C THR A 128 23.36 20.52 17.96
N VAL A 129 23.53 21.81 18.01
CA VAL A 129 24.06 22.63 16.92
C VAL A 129 25.43 23.15 17.31
N GLU A 130 26.42 23.00 16.43
CA GLU A 130 27.75 23.61 16.57
C GLU A 130 27.69 25.07 16.07
N ASN A 131 28.06 26.01 16.94
CA ASN A 131 28.09 27.42 16.63
C ASN A 131 29.37 27.81 15.86
N GLU A 132 29.38 28.96 15.21
CA GLU A 132 30.52 29.48 14.45
C GLU A 132 31.79 29.68 15.31
N ASP A 133 31.65 29.82 16.62
CA ASP A 133 32.75 29.97 17.58
C ASP A 133 33.30 28.63 18.13
N GLY A 134 32.80 27.47 17.58
CA GLY A 134 33.18 26.14 18.01
C GLY A 134 32.54 25.63 19.31
N THR A 135 31.60 26.41 19.87
CA THR A 135 30.77 25.95 20.99
C THR A 135 29.55 25.17 20.49
N THR A 136 28.97 24.31 21.34
CA THR A 136 27.75 23.59 21.02
C THR A 136 26.58 24.13 21.85
N THR A 137 25.43 24.32 21.18
CA THR A 137 24.16 24.61 21.84
C THR A 137 23.27 23.38 21.74
N THR A 138 22.78 22.89 22.88
CA THR A 138 21.85 21.75 22.93
C THR A 138 20.47 22.27 23.37
N THR A 139 19.46 22.04 22.55
CA THR A 139 18.07 22.37 22.82
C THR A 139 17.25 21.12 22.94
N THR A 140 16.46 20.98 24.00
CA THR A 140 15.50 19.89 24.17
C THR A 140 14.10 20.45 24.05
N THR A 141 13.32 19.92 23.11
CA THR A 141 11.92 20.30 22.86
C THR A 141 11.01 19.15 23.27
N THR A 142 10.00 19.44 24.08
CA THR A 142 8.97 18.46 24.47
C THR A 142 7.81 18.50 23.49
N TYR A 143 7.33 17.33 23.10
CA TYR A 143 6.27 17.19 22.09
C TYR A 143 5.05 16.43 22.61
N LEU A 144 3.86 16.90 22.22
CA LEU A 144 2.67 16.09 22.13
C LEU A 144 2.65 15.41 20.75
N TYR A 145 2.82 14.10 20.68
CA TYR A 145 2.68 13.34 19.43
C TYR A 145 1.23 12.91 19.24
N VAL A 146 0.67 13.19 18.06
CA VAL A 146 -0.59 12.61 17.59
C VAL A 146 -0.22 11.49 16.61
N ASN A 147 -0.32 10.24 17.07
CA ASN A 147 0.05 9.08 16.28
C ASN A 147 -1.16 8.63 15.46
N VAL A 148 -1.15 8.91 14.18
CA VAL A 148 -2.24 8.63 13.24
C VAL A 148 -2.00 7.29 12.57
N THR A 149 -3.00 6.42 12.55
CA THR A 149 -3.02 5.15 11.81
C THR A 149 -4.06 5.24 10.71
N LEU A 150 -3.63 5.08 9.46
CA LEU A 150 -4.48 4.98 8.28
C LEU A 150 -4.35 3.55 7.75
N LYS A 151 -5.43 2.76 7.82
CA LYS A 151 -5.42 1.38 7.32
C LYS A 151 -5.63 1.35 5.82
N SER A 152 -4.94 0.42 5.15
CA SER A 152 -5.18 0.12 3.75
C SER A 152 -6.48 -0.66 3.54
N CYS A 153 -7.01 -0.64 2.32
CA CYS A 153 -8.17 -1.45 1.95
C CYS A 153 -7.91 -2.95 2.15
N TYR A 154 -6.71 -3.44 1.90
CA TYR A 154 -6.37 -4.85 2.10
C TYR A 154 -6.32 -5.24 3.58
N THR A 155 -5.76 -4.39 4.43
CA THR A 155 -5.80 -4.59 5.90
C THR A 155 -7.25 -4.65 6.38
N MET A 156 -8.08 -3.70 5.93
CA MET A 156 -9.47 -3.62 6.35
C MET A 156 -10.33 -4.75 5.79
N ALA A 157 -10.11 -5.16 4.54
CA ALA A 157 -10.79 -6.30 3.92
C ALA A 157 -10.51 -7.60 4.70
N ASN A 158 -9.27 -7.79 5.15
CA ASN A 158 -8.90 -8.93 5.99
C ASN A 158 -9.58 -8.88 7.37
N GLU A 159 -9.59 -7.71 8.04
CA GLU A 159 -10.29 -7.52 9.32
C GLU A 159 -11.81 -7.75 9.19
N TYR A 160 -12.41 -7.34 8.07
CA TYR A 160 -13.83 -7.58 7.78
C TYR A 160 -14.14 -8.99 7.30
N GLY A 161 -13.11 -9.82 7.04
CA GLY A 161 -13.28 -11.19 6.57
C GLY A 161 -13.87 -11.27 5.16
N PHE A 162 -13.39 -10.45 4.23
CA PHE A 162 -13.85 -10.47 2.83
C PHE A 162 -13.64 -11.86 2.21
N THR A 163 -14.65 -12.27 1.42
CA THR A 163 -14.55 -13.49 0.61
C THR A 163 -13.57 -13.29 -0.54
N GLN A 164 -13.14 -14.39 -1.19
CA GLN A 164 -12.29 -14.33 -2.38
C GLN A 164 -12.91 -13.45 -3.48
N GLU A 165 -14.21 -13.57 -3.73
CA GLU A 165 -14.93 -12.76 -4.72
C GLU A 165 -14.87 -11.27 -4.38
N GLN A 166 -15.01 -10.91 -3.09
CA GLN A 166 -14.87 -9.52 -2.64
C GLN A 166 -13.42 -9.02 -2.76
N MET A 167 -12.44 -9.89 -2.52
CA MET A 167 -11.03 -9.54 -2.71
C MET A 167 -10.71 -9.30 -4.19
N ASP A 168 -11.22 -10.12 -5.11
CA ASP A 168 -11.05 -9.93 -6.55
C ASP A 168 -11.66 -8.59 -7.00
N LEU A 169 -12.88 -8.27 -6.53
CA LEU A 169 -13.52 -6.97 -6.78
C LEU A 169 -12.71 -5.78 -6.22
N LEU A 170 -12.09 -5.96 -5.05
CA LEU A 170 -11.25 -4.95 -4.43
C LEU A 170 -9.99 -4.67 -5.25
N VAL A 171 -9.33 -5.72 -5.74
CA VAL A 171 -8.17 -5.61 -6.63
C VAL A 171 -8.53 -4.86 -7.91
N ASP A 172 -9.63 -5.25 -8.56
CA ASP A 172 -10.12 -4.56 -9.75
C ASP A 172 -10.46 -3.09 -9.46
N PHE A 173 -11.10 -2.81 -8.33
CA PHE A 173 -11.43 -1.43 -7.93
C PHE A 173 -10.18 -0.56 -7.78
N MET A 174 -9.13 -1.10 -7.15
CA MET A 174 -7.88 -0.40 -6.87
C MET A 174 -6.92 -0.37 -8.07
N SER A 175 -7.35 -0.83 -9.25
CA SER A 175 -6.51 -0.71 -10.46
C SER A 175 -6.24 0.75 -10.81
N PRO A 176 -5.05 1.09 -11.35
CA PRO A 176 -4.70 2.47 -11.73
C PRO A 176 -5.72 3.11 -12.68
N GLU A 177 -6.27 2.34 -13.60
CA GLU A 177 -7.27 2.79 -14.56
C GLU A 177 -8.57 3.23 -13.88
N ASN A 178 -9.04 2.44 -12.93
CA ASN A 178 -10.24 2.75 -12.16
C ASN A 178 -10.03 3.92 -11.22
N LEU A 179 -8.91 3.98 -10.52
CA LEU A 179 -8.57 5.09 -9.64
C LEU A 179 -8.44 6.41 -10.41
N ALA A 180 -7.89 6.39 -11.63
CA ALA A 180 -7.81 7.57 -12.49
C ALA A 180 -9.20 8.17 -12.83
N ILE A 181 -10.24 7.32 -12.97
CA ILE A 181 -11.62 7.78 -13.18
C ILE A 181 -12.13 8.56 -11.96
N LEU A 182 -11.72 8.19 -10.76
CA LEU A 182 -12.06 8.91 -9.52
C LEU A 182 -11.21 10.17 -9.29
N GLY A 183 -10.35 10.52 -10.26
CA GLY A 183 -9.50 11.71 -10.17
C GLY A 183 -8.17 11.45 -9.48
N TYR A 184 -7.82 10.20 -9.22
CA TYR A 184 -6.47 9.86 -8.80
C TYR A 184 -5.49 10.24 -9.92
N SER A 185 -4.51 11.06 -9.59
CA SER A 185 -3.43 11.42 -10.51
C SER A 185 -2.11 11.17 -9.79
N PRO A 186 -1.32 10.23 -10.25
CA PRO A 186 0.01 10.01 -9.70
C PRO A 186 0.82 11.31 -9.73
N GLY A 187 1.26 11.82 -8.56
CA GLY A 187 2.03 13.07 -8.45
C GLY A 187 1.23 14.38 -8.45
N GLY A 188 -0.10 14.34 -8.54
CA GLY A 188 -0.96 15.51 -8.31
C GLY A 188 -1.31 15.65 -6.84
N GLY A 189 -1.11 16.81 -6.22
CA GLY A 189 -1.25 17.10 -4.78
C GLY A 189 -2.65 16.92 -4.14
N GLY A 190 -3.38 15.90 -4.52
CA GLY A 190 -4.53 15.35 -3.80
C GLY A 190 -4.00 14.13 -3.03
N GLY A 191 -4.15 14.15 -1.71
CA GLY A 191 -3.56 13.23 -0.74
C GLY A 191 -3.28 11.84 -1.30
N ASP A 192 -2.00 11.48 -1.23
CA ASP A 192 -1.50 10.19 -1.64
C ASP A 192 -2.25 9.09 -0.89
N PRO A 193 -2.91 8.12 -1.55
CA PRO A 193 -3.39 6.96 -0.84
C PRO A 193 -2.16 6.35 -0.17
N GLY A 194 -2.16 6.20 1.15
CA GLY A 194 -1.02 5.76 1.95
C GLY A 194 -0.53 4.34 1.65
N VAL A 195 -0.87 3.83 0.49
CA VAL A 195 -0.47 2.55 -0.05
C VAL A 195 -0.11 2.76 -1.52
N CYS A 196 1.18 2.90 -1.76
CA CYS A 196 1.78 2.60 -3.04
C CYS A 196 1.32 3.40 -4.26
N SER A 197 1.51 4.70 -4.26
CA SER A 197 1.65 5.45 -5.50
C SER A 197 3.06 5.98 -5.67
N LEU A 198 4.01 5.05 -5.75
CA LEU A 198 5.21 5.36 -6.51
C LEU A 198 4.79 5.31 -7.98
N THR A 199 4.71 6.49 -8.61
CA THR A 199 4.41 6.59 -10.02
C THR A 199 5.48 5.84 -10.81
N GLU A 200 5.10 5.25 -11.94
CA GLU A 200 6.03 4.68 -12.92
C GLU A 200 7.25 5.59 -13.19
N ALA A 201 7.04 6.92 -13.15
CA ALA A 201 8.10 7.92 -13.33
C ALA A 201 9.13 7.97 -12.19
N GLU A 202 8.83 7.37 -11.04
CA GLU A 202 9.71 7.40 -9.87
C GLU A 202 10.57 6.14 -9.74
N ILE A 203 10.24 5.06 -10.44
CA ILE A 203 11.09 3.88 -10.55
C ILE A 203 12.10 4.15 -11.67
N GLN A 204 13.35 4.42 -11.28
CA GLN A 204 14.45 4.63 -12.24
C GLN A 204 14.95 3.28 -12.78
N ALA A 205 14.07 2.51 -13.39
CA ALA A 205 14.36 1.25 -14.05
C ALA A 205 13.54 1.12 -15.32
N ASP A 206 14.01 0.31 -16.26
CA ASP A 206 13.35 -0.01 -17.52
C ASP A 206 13.11 -1.54 -17.61
N GLY A 207 12.13 -1.92 -18.44
CA GLY A 207 11.86 -3.31 -18.77
C GLY A 207 11.48 -4.15 -17.56
N ALA A 208 11.92 -5.42 -17.51
CA ALA A 208 11.50 -6.40 -16.52
C ALA A 208 11.73 -5.98 -15.06
N ALA A 209 12.79 -5.22 -14.78
CA ALA A 209 13.06 -4.73 -13.42
C ALA A 209 11.99 -3.72 -12.97
N LYS A 210 11.52 -2.85 -13.88
CA LYS A 210 10.42 -1.92 -13.61
C LYS A 210 9.13 -2.69 -13.36
N ASP A 211 8.78 -3.62 -14.25
CA ASP A 211 7.55 -4.40 -14.15
C ASP A 211 7.50 -5.20 -12.84
N ALA A 212 8.63 -5.79 -12.44
CA ALA A 212 8.74 -6.51 -11.17
C ALA A 212 8.58 -5.59 -9.95
N CYS A 213 9.17 -4.38 -9.97
CA CYS A 213 8.96 -3.38 -8.91
C CYS A 213 7.50 -2.94 -8.85
N ASP A 214 6.89 -2.64 -9.99
CA ASP A 214 5.49 -2.22 -10.08
C ASP A 214 4.56 -3.32 -9.52
N PHE A 215 4.79 -4.58 -9.91
CA PHE A 215 4.04 -5.71 -9.37
C PHE A 215 4.10 -5.74 -7.83
N ALA A 216 5.31 -5.64 -7.25
CA ALA A 216 5.49 -5.71 -5.81
C ALA A 216 4.85 -4.51 -5.09
N LEU A 217 5.02 -3.31 -5.66
CA LEU A 217 4.44 -2.08 -5.12
C LEU A 217 2.91 -2.13 -5.09
N HIS A 218 2.26 -2.63 -6.14
CA HIS A 218 0.80 -2.79 -6.19
C HIS A 218 0.26 -3.85 -5.21
N ARG A 219 1.12 -4.61 -4.54
CA ARG A 219 0.73 -5.58 -3.50
C ARG A 219 1.04 -5.13 -2.08
N VAL A 220 1.56 -3.91 -1.90
CA VAL A 220 1.71 -3.36 -0.54
C VAL A 220 0.34 -3.31 0.13
N GLY A 221 0.28 -3.78 1.39
CA GLY A 221 -0.95 -3.95 2.14
C GLY A 221 -1.61 -5.32 2.00
N TYR A 222 -1.23 -6.16 1.02
CA TYR A 222 -1.72 -7.54 0.92
C TYR A 222 -1.33 -8.35 2.16
N PRO A 223 -2.19 -9.28 2.61
CA PRO A 223 -1.91 -10.08 3.79
C PRO A 223 -0.79 -11.10 3.54
N TYR A 224 -0.05 -11.41 4.62
CA TYR A 224 0.95 -12.47 4.61
C TYR A 224 0.31 -13.83 4.87
N SER A 225 0.64 -14.84 4.07
CA SER A 225 0.31 -16.24 4.34
C SER A 225 1.26 -17.17 3.59
N GLN A 226 1.81 -18.17 4.31
CA GLN A 226 2.56 -19.26 3.69
C GLN A 226 1.62 -20.29 3.05
N ASP A 227 0.46 -20.55 3.63
CA ASP A 227 -0.51 -21.52 3.12
C ASP A 227 -1.19 -21.03 1.83
N LEU A 228 -1.50 -19.72 1.77
CA LEU A 228 -2.19 -19.08 0.64
C LEU A 228 -1.23 -18.34 -0.31
N ARG A 229 0.08 -18.56 -0.22
CA ARG A 229 1.12 -17.88 -1.00
C ARG A 229 0.97 -17.94 -2.53
N HIS A 230 0.19 -18.86 -3.04
CA HIS A 230 -0.08 -19.06 -4.47
C HIS A 230 -1.50 -18.63 -4.89
N SER A 231 -2.26 -18.00 -4.00
CA SER A 231 -3.64 -17.56 -4.27
C SER A 231 -3.74 -16.28 -5.11
N GLY A 232 -2.65 -15.51 -5.22
CA GLY A 232 -2.66 -14.18 -5.83
C GLY A 232 -3.16 -13.05 -4.91
N THR A 233 -3.72 -13.39 -3.75
CA THR A 233 -4.27 -12.42 -2.76
C THR A 233 -3.52 -12.42 -1.44
N HIS A 234 -2.64 -13.40 -1.23
CA HIS A 234 -1.76 -13.52 -0.07
C HIS A 234 -0.37 -13.86 -0.56
N PHE A 235 0.63 -13.32 0.10
CA PHE A 235 2.03 -13.56 -0.24
C PHE A 235 2.83 -13.89 1.02
N ASP A 236 3.82 -14.77 0.89
CA ASP A 236 4.98 -14.77 1.74
C ASP A 236 6.14 -14.04 1.04
N CYS A 237 7.28 -13.90 1.71
CA CYS A 237 8.39 -13.11 1.19
C CYS A 237 8.88 -13.59 -0.19
N SER A 238 9.03 -14.89 -0.37
CA SER A 238 9.54 -15.47 -1.60
C SER A 238 8.49 -15.56 -2.71
N SER A 239 7.23 -15.86 -2.39
CA SER A 239 6.19 -15.85 -3.42
C SER A 239 5.94 -14.46 -3.99
N LEU A 240 6.06 -13.40 -3.18
CA LEU A 240 5.94 -12.02 -3.66
C LEU A 240 6.98 -11.73 -4.75
N VAL A 241 8.25 -11.98 -4.47
CA VAL A 241 9.33 -11.69 -5.44
C VAL A 241 9.31 -12.65 -6.62
N TYR A 242 8.92 -13.91 -6.40
CA TYR A 242 8.73 -14.88 -7.47
C TYR A 242 7.68 -14.40 -8.48
N TYR A 243 6.49 -14.04 -8.02
CA TYR A 243 5.43 -13.58 -8.90
C TYR A 243 5.73 -12.22 -9.53
N ALA A 244 6.44 -11.33 -8.82
CA ALA A 244 6.88 -10.07 -9.38
C ALA A 244 7.76 -10.28 -10.61
N TRP A 245 8.75 -11.16 -10.52
CA TRP A 245 9.64 -11.44 -11.63
C TRP A 245 9.00 -12.34 -12.70
N LEU A 246 8.10 -13.25 -12.31
CA LEU A 246 7.35 -14.07 -13.28
C LEU A 246 6.43 -13.22 -14.15
N ASP A 247 5.72 -12.25 -13.58
CA ASP A 247 4.90 -11.27 -14.28
C ASP A 247 5.74 -10.43 -15.26
N ALA A 248 6.95 -10.05 -14.84
CA ALA A 248 7.94 -9.39 -15.68
C ALA A 248 8.60 -10.30 -16.74
N GLY A 249 8.15 -11.55 -16.86
CA GLY A 249 8.63 -12.53 -17.86
C GLY A 249 9.92 -13.25 -17.47
N VAL A 250 10.36 -13.19 -16.22
CA VAL A 250 11.60 -13.84 -15.73
C VAL A 250 11.26 -14.87 -14.65
N ASP A 251 11.50 -16.14 -14.93
CA ASP A 251 11.35 -17.22 -13.94
C ASP A 251 12.59 -17.33 -13.05
N ILE A 252 12.46 -16.93 -11.79
CA ILE A 252 13.53 -16.99 -10.78
C ILE A 252 13.50 -18.28 -9.96
N SER A 253 12.64 -19.25 -10.27
CA SER A 253 12.64 -20.56 -9.60
C SER A 253 13.79 -21.45 -10.04
N TYR A 254 14.33 -21.20 -11.22
CA TYR A 254 15.37 -22.04 -11.85
C TYR A 254 15.00 -23.54 -11.87
N GLY A 255 13.69 -23.86 -11.90
CA GLY A 255 13.15 -25.20 -11.87
C GLY A 255 13.15 -25.85 -10.48
N GLY A 256 13.43 -25.09 -9.43
CA GLY A 256 13.37 -25.50 -8.03
C GLY A 256 12.10 -25.04 -7.32
N ALA A 257 12.11 -25.13 -6.00
CA ALA A 257 11.07 -24.57 -5.15
C ALA A 257 11.19 -23.03 -5.09
N THR A 258 10.03 -22.36 -5.03
CA THR A 258 9.97 -20.89 -4.89
C THR A 258 10.07 -20.50 -3.42
N THR A 259 11.22 -20.76 -2.79
CA THR A 259 11.57 -20.29 -1.44
C THR A 259 12.80 -19.41 -1.51
N ALA A 260 12.94 -18.49 -0.56
CA ALA A 260 14.05 -17.53 -0.56
C ALA A 260 15.43 -18.20 -0.74
N GLY A 261 15.67 -19.33 -0.06
CA GLY A 261 16.94 -20.08 -0.19
C GLY A 261 17.15 -20.68 -1.59
N TYR A 262 16.10 -21.27 -2.20
CA TYR A 262 16.20 -21.84 -3.55
C TYR A 262 16.37 -20.76 -4.63
N GLU A 263 15.67 -19.64 -4.50
CA GLU A 263 15.80 -18.49 -5.41
C GLU A 263 17.20 -17.89 -5.33
N ALA A 264 17.74 -17.71 -4.10
CA ALA A 264 19.09 -17.24 -3.89
C ALA A 264 20.14 -18.20 -4.52
N GLN A 265 20.00 -19.51 -4.28
CA GLN A 265 20.89 -20.53 -4.85
C GLN A 265 20.84 -20.53 -6.38
N GLY A 266 19.62 -20.41 -6.95
CA GLY A 266 19.42 -20.36 -8.40
C GLY A 266 20.12 -19.16 -9.02
N LEU A 267 19.93 -17.97 -8.46
CA LEU A 267 20.58 -16.73 -8.90
C LEU A 267 22.11 -16.84 -8.79
N ALA A 268 22.63 -17.34 -7.66
CA ALA A 268 24.06 -17.51 -7.47
C ALA A 268 24.68 -18.49 -8.47
N ASN A 269 24.02 -19.63 -8.72
CA ASN A 269 24.47 -20.62 -9.71
C ASN A 269 24.43 -20.06 -11.15
N ALA A 270 23.52 -19.14 -11.43
CA ALA A 270 23.43 -18.45 -12.71
C ALA A 270 24.41 -17.28 -12.86
N GLY A 271 25.20 -16.96 -11.81
CA GLY A 271 26.11 -15.81 -11.79
C GLY A 271 25.39 -14.45 -11.73
N LYS A 272 24.14 -14.43 -11.29
CA LYS A 272 23.25 -13.27 -11.21
C LYS A 272 23.24 -12.70 -9.79
N THR A 273 24.39 -12.25 -9.32
CA THR A 273 24.56 -11.61 -8.01
C THR A 273 25.26 -10.27 -8.15
N THR A 274 25.04 -9.37 -7.20
CA THR A 274 25.72 -8.07 -7.11
C THR A 274 26.07 -7.76 -5.66
N VAL A 275 26.68 -6.61 -5.41
CA VAL A 275 27.03 -6.15 -4.07
C VAL A 275 26.00 -5.14 -3.56
N TYR A 276 25.94 -4.96 -2.25
CA TYR A 276 24.96 -4.09 -1.59
C TYR A 276 25.04 -2.64 -2.12
N GLU A 277 26.25 -2.13 -2.35
CA GLU A 277 26.48 -0.76 -2.80
C GLU A 277 26.04 -0.49 -4.24
N ASP A 278 25.90 -1.53 -5.04
CA ASP A 278 25.53 -1.47 -6.46
C ASP A 278 24.05 -1.86 -6.71
N MET A 279 23.22 -1.90 -5.65
CA MET A 279 21.81 -2.25 -5.78
C MET A 279 21.07 -1.31 -6.75
N GLN A 280 20.27 -1.93 -7.61
CA GLN A 280 19.40 -1.27 -8.58
C GLN A 280 17.96 -1.74 -8.39
N PRO A 281 16.95 -0.94 -8.82
CA PRO A 281 15.56 -1.38 -8.79
C PRO A 281 15.38 -2.77 -9.42
N GLY A 282 14.61 -3.63 -8.77
CA GLY A 282 14.42 -5.02 -9.14
C GLY A 282 15.37 -6.01 -8.44
N ASP A 283 16.51 -5.57 -7.91
CA ASP A 283 17.40 -6.48 -7.17
C ASP A 283 16.69 -7.10 -5.97
N LEU A 284 17.01 -8.37 -5.70
CA LEU A 284 16.48 -9.14 -4.59
C LEU A 284 17.45 -9.13 -3.42
N ILE A 285 16.98 -8.72 -2.25
CA ILE A 285 17.75 -8.65 -1.02
C ILE A 285 17.42 -9.88 -0.19
N PHE A 286 18.40 -10.75 0.02
CA PHE A 286 18.24 -11.98 0.79
C PHE A 286 18.80 -11.82 2.19
N PHE A 287 18.00 -12.25 3.17
CA PHE A 287 18.33 -12.12 4.58
C PHE A 287 18.46 -13.50 5.26
N SER A 288 19.44 -13.61 6.17
CA SER A 288 19.50 -14.63 7.19
C SER A 288 19.59 -13.97 8.55
N TYR A 289 18.73 -14.37 9.46
CA TYR A 289 18.70 -13.86 10.84
C TYR A 289 19.36 -14.81 11.83
N GLU A 290 19.87 -15.92 11.34
CA GLU A 290 20.60 -16.94 12.11
C GLU A 290 22.03 -17.09 11.57
N GLU A 291 22.91 -17.77 12.29
CA GLU A 291 24.25 -18.12 11.77
C GLU A 291 24.10 -19.04 10.56
N THR A 292 24.67 -18.65 9.42
CA THR A 292 24.38 -19.30 8.14
C THR A 292 25.26 -20.52 7.89
N ASP A 293 24.62 -21.64 7.53
CA ASP A 293 25.24 -22.83 6.93
C ASP A 293 24.83 -22.95 5.43
N GLY A 294 24.84 -21.82 4.71
CA GLY A 294 24.54 -21.72 3.30
C GLY A 294 23.12 -21.22 2.97
N TYR A 295 22.66 -21.49 1.75
CA TYR A 295 21.39 -20.95 1.24
C TYR A 295 20.14 -21.43 1.99
N LEU A 296 20.21 -22.56 2.70
CA LEU A 296 19.08 -23.11 3.46
C LEU A 296 18.71 -22.26 4.66
N ASP A 297 19.62 -21.44 5.16
CA ASP A 297 19.41 -20.55 6.29
C ASP A 297 18.87 -19.17 5.86
N ILE A 298 18.75 -18.92 4.56
CA ILE A 298 18.09 -17.73 4.04
C ILE A 298 16.60 -17.84 4.35
N SER A 299 16.13 -16.99 5.27
CA SER A 299 14.79 -17.05 5.83
C SER A 299 13.86 -15.96 5.30
N HIS A 300 14.40 -14.95 4.58
CA HIS A 300 13.63 -13.83 4.08
C HIS A 300 14.22 -13.23 2.81
N VAL A 301 13.34 -12.61 1.99
CA VAL A 301 13.69 -11.90 0.77
C VAL A 301 12.75 -10.72 0.54
N GLY A 302 13.27 -9.66 -0.06
CA GLY A 302 12.49 -8.53 -0.55
C GLY A 302 13.05 -8.01 -1.86
N ILE A 303 12.29 -7.17 -2.55
CA ILE A 303 12.69 -6.53 -3.80
C ILE A 303 13.08 -5.07 -3.53
N TYR A 304 14.28 -4.68 -3.95
CA TYR A 304 14.74 -3.30 -3.88
C TYR A 304 14.03 -2.45 -4.93
N VAL A 305 13.49 -1.31 -4.50
CA VAL A 305 12.75 -0.42 -5.40
C VAL A 305 13.57 0.81 -5.77
N ARG A 306 14.02 1.59 -4.77
CA ARG A 306 14.83 2.80 -4.98
C ARG A 306 15.23 3.45 -3.66
N ASN A 307 16.20 4.36 -3.70
CA ASN A 307 16.53 5.30 -2.59
C ASN A 307 16.61 4.64 -1.21
N GLY A 308 17.18 3.41 -1.14
CA GLY A 308 17.24 2.67 0.10
C GLY A 308 15.92 2.03 0.54
N LYS A 309 14.89 1.98 -0.30
CA LYS A 309 13.59 1.38 -0.02
C LYS A 309 13.41 0.03 -0.72
N MET A 310 12.64 -0.85 -0.09
CA MET A 310 12.29 -2.18 -0.58
C MET A 310 10.82 -2.50 -0.34
N VAL A 311 10.30 -3.47 -1.08
CA VAL A 311 9.02 -4.12 -0.80
C VAL A 311 9.27 -5.54 -0.35
N ASP A 312 8.66 -5.98 0.74
CA ASP A 312 8.70 -7.36 1.21
C ASP A 312 7.40 -7.78 1.90
N ALA A 313 7.04 -9.06 1.80
CA ALA A 313 6.00 -9.64 2.64
C ALA A 313 6.64 -10.01 3.98
N ARG A 314 6.49 -9.13 4.97
CA ARG A 314 7.27 -9.12 6.20
C ARG A 314 6.84 -10.16 7.23
N GLY A 315 5.58 -10.55 7.20
CA GLY A 315 5.02 -11.52 8.15
C GLY A 315 3.54 -11.23 8.44
N THR A 316 2.89 -12.14 9.18
CA THR A 316 1.43 -12.09 9.44
C THR A 316 0.95 -10.80 10.11
N ALA A 317 1.78 -10.17 10.91
CA ALA A 317 1.43 -8.92 11.59
C ALA A 317 1.48 -7.68 10.69
N TYR A 318 2.18 -7.75 9.55
CA TYR A 318 2.51 -6.59 8.72
C TYR A 318 2.01 -6.72 7.28
N GLY A 319 1.84 -7.95 6.77
CA GLY A 319 1.57 -8.18 5.36
C GLY A 319 2.74 -7.78 4.45
N VAL A 320 2.41 -7.37 3.22
CA VAL A 320 3.35 -6.78 2.26
C VAL A 320 3.55 -5.31 2.61
N VAL A 321 4.79 -4.89 2.77
CA VAL A 321 5.14 -3.52 3.19
C VAL A 321 6.19 -2.89 2.27
N TYR A 322 6.08 -1.58 2.08
CA TYR A 322 7.13 -0.73 1.51
C TYR A 322 7.88 -0.05 2.64
N ARG A 323 9.18 -0.29 2.75
CA ARG A 323 9.98 0.17 3.89
C ARG A 323 11.43 0.41 3.53
N ASP A 324 12.18 1.03 4.45
CA ASP A 324 13.62 1.14 4.32
C ASP A 324 14.29 -0.24 4.30
N VAL A 325 15.30 -0.35 3.43
CA VAL A 325 16.26 -1.46 3.52
C VAL A 325 16.97 -1.35 4.87
N PRO A 326 16.90 -2.39 5.73
CA PRO A 326 17.55 -2.31 7.01
C PRO A 326 19.06 -2.13 6.84
N PRO A 327 19.75 -1.45 7.79
CA PRO A 327 21.19 -1.31 7.74
C PRO A 327 21.85 -2.67 7.59
N ASN A 328 22.89 -2.75 6.75
CA ASN A 328 23.64 -3.98 6.55
C ASN A 328 24.52 -4.30 7.80
N THR A 329 23.91 -4.96 8.78
CA THR A 329 24.53 -5.39 10.03
C THR A 329 24.96 -6.86 10.02
N GLY A 330 25.03 -7.47 8.80
CA GLY A 330 25.36 -8.88 8.60
C GLY A 330 24.14 -9.78 8.34
N ALA A 331 22.90 -9.26 8.51
CA ALA A 331 21.71 -10.04 8.18
C ALA A 331 21.44 -10.10 6.66
N ILE A 332 21.92 -9.14 5.87
CA ILE A 332 21.86 -9.18 4.40
C ILE A 332 23.03 -10.04 3.93
N VAL A 333 22.71 -11.20 3.40
CA VAL A 333 23.72 -12.23 3.03
C VAL A 333 23.97 -12.32 1.53
N MET A 334 23.04 -11.85 0.70
CA MET A 334 23.19 -11.85 -0.75
C MET A 334 22.30 -10.80 -1.40
N ILE A 335 22.75 -10.22 -2.50
CA ILE A 335 21.94 -9.45 -3.43
C ILE A 335 21.89 -10.20 -4.76
N GLY A 336 20.69 -10.49 -5.25
CA GLY A 336 20.47 -11.15 -6.53
C GLY A 336 19.92 -10.18 -7.57
N ARG A 337 20.39 -10.29 -8.82
CA ARG A 337 19.94 -9.49 -9.96
C ARG A 337 19.36 -10.40 -11.03
N PRO A 338 18.03 -10.59 -11.10
CA PRO A 338 17.40 -11.57 -12.00
C PRO A 338 17.52 -11.27 -13.51
N ASN A 339 17.66 -10.01 -13.91
CA ASN A 339 17.78 -9.57 -15.31
C ASN A 339 19.22 -9.42 -15.82
#